data_54edcbc45e33e949ea3b6e62af2c9dc0
#
_entry.id   54edcbc45e33e949ea3b6e62af2c9dc0
#
_cell.length_a   1.000
_cell.length_b   1.000
_cell.length_c   1.000
_cell.angle_alpha   90.00
_cell.angle_beta   90.00
_cell.angle_gamma   90.00
#
_symmetry.space_group_name_H-M   'P 1'
#
loop_
_entity.id
_entity.type
_entity.pdbx_description
1 polymer ?
#
loop_
_entity_poly.entity_id
_entity_poly.type
_entity_poly.pdbx_seq_one_letter_code
_entity_poly.pdbx_strand_id
1 'polypeptide(L)'
;GGQQQRIALARALVFEPELVLMDEPLGALDKQLREHMQLEITRLAHELGITTVYVTHDQTEALTMSDRVAVFNDGVIQQLAPPDQLYETPQNSFVAQFIGENNTLNGVITAIKGDLCEVKLDNGEVIDAKPVNVSKVGERTCVSIRPERVEVNPARLQPGAHTLKAEVLEFIYMGDIFRTRLRVAGNEEFIVKTRNAPDQVRMTPGTQIDIGWLPQDCRALDA
;
A
#
# COMPACT_ATOMS: atom_id res chain seq x y z
N GLY A 1 5.41 1.19 -30.59
CA GLY A 1 4.52 1.32 -29.41
C GLY A 1 4.11 2.75 -29.14
N GLY A 2 4.97 3.61 -28.58
CA GLY A 2 4.58 4.95 -28.11
C GLY A 2 4.04 5.91 -29.17
N GLN A 3 4.51 5.85 -30.41
CA GLN A 3 3.96 6.67 -31.50
C GLN A 3 2.51 6.27 -31.83
N GLN A 4 2.19 4.98 -31.82
CA GLN A 4 0.83 4.50 -32.04
C GLN A 4 -0.11 4.95 -30.94
N GLN A 5 0.34 4.94 -29.68
CA GLN A 5 -0.42 5.44 -28.54
C GLN A 5 -0.71 6.96 -28.66
N ARG A 6 0.30 7.75 -29.03
CA ARG A 6 0.10 9.20 -29.27
C ARG A 6 -0.90 9.47 -30.39
N ILE A 7 -0.85 8.68 -31.47
CA ILE A 7 -1.84 8.80 -32.58
C ILE A 7 -3.24 8.42 -32.09
N ALA A 8 -3.37 7.37 -31.28
CA ALA A 8 -4.65 6.96 -30.73
C ALA A 8 -5.23 8.04 -29.78
N LEU A 9 -4.38 8.62 -28.92
CA LEU A 9 -4.74 9.72 -28.05
C LEU A 9 -5.16 10.96 -28.85
N ALA A 10 -4.36 11.39 -29.83
CA ALA A 10 -4.68 12.53 -30.69
C ALA A 10 -6.01 12.32 -31.42
N ARG A 11 -6.28 11.10 -31.93
CA ARG A 11 -7.55 10.75 -32.56
C ARG A 11 -8.74 10.84 -31.59
N ALA A 12 -8.55 10.45 -30.32
CA ALA A 12 -9.59 10.55 -29.29
C ALA A 12 -9.89 12.01 -28.93
N LEU A 13 -8.89 12.89 -28.98
CA LEU A 13 -8.99 14.30 -28.53
C LEU A 13 -9.42 15.26 -29.65
N VAL A 14 -9.26 14.89 -30.95
CA VAL A 14 -9.52 15.81 -32.07
C VAL A 14 -10.95 16.36 -32.15
N PHE A 15 -11.90 15.65 -31.54
CA PHE A 15 -13.32 16.05 -31.49
C PHE A 15 -13.70 16.85 -30.24
N GLU A 16 -12.71 17.25 -29.44
CA GLU A 16 -12.89 18.00 -28.18
C GLU A 16 -13.93 17.35 -27.23
N PRO A 17 -13.77 16.07 -26.88
CA PRO A 17 -14.74 15.36 -26.06
C PRO A 17 -14.76 15.88 -24.62
N GLU A 18 -15.91 15.84 -23.96
CA GLU A 18 -16.03 16.12 -22.52
C GLU A 18 -15.50 14.96 -21.66
N LEU A 19 -15.54 13.73 -22.20
CA LEU A 19 -15.14 12.51 -21.51
C LEU A 19 -14.30 11.60 -22.45
N VAL A 20 -13.17 11.12 -21.96
CA VAL A 20 -12.34 10.13 -22.65
C VAL A 20 -12.27 8.86 -21.80
N LEU A 21 -12.52 7.72 -22.41
CA LEU A 21 -12.37 6.40 -21.82
C LEU A 21 -11.10 5.73 -22.34
N MET A 22 -10.23 5.28 -21.45
CA MET A 22 -8.98 4.60 -21.77
C MET A 22 -8.95 3.24 -21.09
N ASP A 23 -8.76 2.19 -21.86
CA ASP A 23 -8.67 0.82 -21.36
C ASP A 23 -7.23 0.31 -21.58
N GLU A 24 -6.47 0.18 -20.47
CA GLU A 24 -5.06 -0.26 -20.43
C GLU A 24 -4.15 0.38 -21.50
N PRO A 25 -4.18 1.70 -21.71
CA PRO A 25 -3.52 2.32 -22.87
C PRO A 25 -1.99 2.21 -22.84
N LEU A 26 -1.38 1.95 -21.68
CA LEU A 26 0.08 1.92 -21.51
C LEU A 26 0.66 0.50 -21.32
N GLY A 27 -0.17 -0.53 -21.30
CA GLY A 27 0.23 -1.91 -20.96
C GLY A 27 1.32 -2.50 -21.87
N ALA A 28 1.40 -2.08 -23.15
CA ALA A 28 2.39 -2.60 -24.11
C ALA A 28 3.70 -1.80 -24.16
N LEU A 29 3.90 -0.81 -23.28
CA LEU A 29 5.08 0.06 -23.30
C LEU A 29 6.16 -0.42 -22.31
N ASP A 30 7.43 -0.17 -22.67
CA ASP A 30 8.54 -0.30 -21.72
C ASP A 30 8.42 0.73 -20.57
N LYS A 31 9.14 0.50 -19.49
CA LYS A 31 9.01 1.29 -18.25
C LYS A 31 9.26 2.79 -18.47
N GLN A 32 10.35 3.15 -19.16
CA GLN A 32 10.73 4.55 -19.34
C GLN A 32 9.72 5.31 -20.22
N LEU A 33 9.26 4.67 -21.30
CA LEU A 33 8.25 5.25 -22.19
C LEU A 33 6.90 5.35 -21.50
N ARG A 34 6.53 4.37 -20.67
CA ARG A 34 5.32 4.37 -19.86
C ARG A 34 5.29 5.55 -18.90
N GLU A 35 6.33 5.75 -18.11
CA GLU A 35 6.45 6.88 -17.18
C GLU A 35 6.33 8.24 -17.92
N HIS A 36 6.95 8.36 -19.10
CA HIS A 36 6.83 9.58 -19.89
C HIS A 36 5.40 9.80 -20.40
N MET A 37 4.75 8.75 -20.91
CA MET A 37 3.37 8.83 -21.40
C MET A 37 2.34 9.11 -20.29
N GLN A 38 2.56 8.60 -19.09
CA GLN A 38 1.73 8.93 -17.91
C GLN A 38 1.70 10.44 -17.67
N LEU A 39 2.86 11.07 -17.61
CA LEU A 39 2.98 12.53 -17.42
C LEU A 39 2.34 13.31 -18.58
N GLU A 40 2.54 12.87 -19.83
CA GLU A 40 1.97 13.53 -21.01
C GLU A 40 0.44 13.45 -21.03
N ILE A 41 -0.15 12.29 -20.72
CA ILE A 41 -1.62 12.10 -20.66
C ILE A 41 -2.22 12.95 -19.55
N THR A 42 -1.64 12.88 -18.35
CA THR A 42 -2.13 13.66 -17.20
C THR A 42 -2.09 15.16 -17.50
N ARG A 43 -0.97 15.67 -18.04
CA ARG A 43 -0.82 17.07 -18.41
C ARG A 43 -1.86 17.50 -19.44
N LEU A 44 -2.06 16.73 -20.51
CA LEU A 44 -3.04 17.02 -21.56
C LEU A 44 -4.47 17.04 -21.03
N ALA A 45 -4.84 16.08 -20.19
CA ALA A 45 -6.17 16.04 -19.59
C ALA A 45 -6.46 17.29 -18.76
N HIS A 46 -5.49 17.73 -17.94
CA HIS A 46 -5.58 18.95 -17.15
C HIS A 46 -5.63 20.23 -18.02
N GLU A 47 -4.72 20.36 -19.01
CA GLU A 47 -4.65 21.53 -19.89
C GLU A 47 -5.92 21.72 -20.74
N LEU A 48 -6.53 20.62 -21.16
CA LEU A 48 -7.74 20.64 -21.97
C LEU A 48 -9.04 20.62 -21.14
N GLY A 49 -8.95 20.41 -19.82
CA GLY A 49 -10.11 20.31 -18.94
C GLY A 49 -11.00 19.10 -19.20
N ILE A 50 -10.42 18.00 -19.73
CA ILE A 50 -11.15 16.80 -20.14
C ILE A 50 -11.27 15.84 -18.97
N THR A 51 -12.48 15.33 -18.71
CA THR A 51 -12.67 14.22 -17.80
C THR A 51 -12.17 12.92 -18.42
N THR A 52 -11.31 12.20 -17.71
CA THR A 52 -10.76 10.93 -18.18
C THR A 52 -11.11 9.79 -17.22
N VAL A 53 -11.68 8.71 -17.75
CA VAL A 53 -11.82 7.44 -17.04
C VAL A 53 -10.75 6.49 -17.59
N TYR A 54 -9.83 6.11 -16.70
CA TYR A 54 -8.65 5.30 -17.04
C TYR A 54 -8.74 3.94 -16.34
N VAL A 55 -8.78 2.86 -17.10
CA VAL A 55 -8.76 1.49 -16.58
C VAL A 55 -7.34 0.94 -16.66
N THR A 56 -6.84 0.43 -15.57
CA THR A 56 -5.51 -0.20 -15.49
C THR A 56 -5.47 -1.28 -14.40
N HIS A 57 -4.59 -2.26 -14.56
CA HIS A 57 -4.19 -3.19 -13.51
C HIS A 57 -2.86 -2.77 -12.84
N ASP A 58 -2.19 -1.72 -13.33
CA ASP A 58 -0.97 -1.19 -12.73
C ASP A 58 -1.33 -0.16 -11.63
N GLN A 59 -1.05 -0.54 -10.39
CA GLN A 59 -1.33 0.31 -9.22
C GLN A 59 -0.54 1.62 -9.25
N THR A 60 0.69 1.61 -9.79
CA THR A 60 1.52 2.81 -9.92
C THR A 60 0.86 3.81 -10.85
N GLU A 61 0.33 3.35 -12.00
CA GLU A 61 -0.44 4.21 -12.91
C GLU A 61 -1.65 4.83 -12.20
N ALA A 62 -2.46 4.01 -11.54
CA ALA A 62 -3.64 4.47 -10.84
C ALA A 62 -3.31 5.54 -9.77
N LEU A 63 -2.27 5.31 -8.96
CA LEU A 63 -1.89 6.22 -7.88
C LEU A 63 -1.20 7.51 -8.36
N THR A 64 -0.53 7.49 -9.51
CA THR A 64 0.25 8.66 -9.99
C THR A 64 -0.50 9.56 -10.95
N MET A 65 -1.51 9.04 -11.67
CA MET A 65 -2.20 9.77 -12.74
C MET A 65 -3.57 10.30 -12.34
N SER A 66 -4.19 9.75 -11.31
CA SER A 66 -5.63 9.95 -11.05
C SER A 66 -5.89 10.90 -9.88
N ASP A 67 -6.92 11.74 -9.98
CA ASP A 67 -7.46 12.51 -8.86
C ASP A 67 -8.25 11.62 -7.89
N ARG A 68 -8.90 10.58 -8.43
CA ARG A 68 -9.64 9.57 -7.66
C ARG A 68 -9.46 8.20 -8.30
N VAL A 69 -9.32 7.18 -7.46
CA VAL A 69 -9.17 5.78 -7.88
C VAL A 69 -10.33 4.96 -7.33
N ALA A 70 -10.96 4.16 -8.19
CA ALA A 70 -11.94 3.15 -7.82
C ALA A 70 -11.26 1.76 -7.80
N VAL A 71 -11.25 1.12 -6.65
CA VAL A 71 -10.81 -0.27 -6.53
C VAL A 71 -12.00 -1.18 -6.75
N PHE A 72 -11.91 -2.04 -7.77
CA PHE A 72 -12.97 -2.95 -8.19
C PHE A 72 -12.64 -4.38 -7.79
N ASN A 73 -13.62 -5.09 -7.21
CA ASN A 73 -13.55 -6.52 -6.97
C ASN A 73 -14.95 -7.14 -7.06
N ASP A 74 -15.07 -8.29 -7.74
CA ASP A 74 -16.31 -9.04 -7.91
C ASP A 74 -17.52 -8.18 -8.37
N GLY A 75 -17.25 -7.25 -9.30
CA GLY A 75 -18.28 -6.36 -9.86
C GLY A 75 -18.72 -5.22 -8.93
N VAL A 76 -18.06 -5.06 -7.78
CA VAL A 76 -18.38 -4.03 -6.78
C VAL A 76 -17.20 -3.09 -6.58
N ILE A 77 -17.47 -1.80 -6.44
CA ILE A 77 -16.47 -0.82 -6.01
C ILE A 77 -16.23 -0.99 -4.50
N GLN A 78 -15.05 -1.45 -4.14
CA GLN A 78 -14.62 -1.66 -2.76
C GLN A 78 -14.30 -0.35 -2.05
N GLN A 79 -13.69 0.59 -2.77
CA GLN A 79 -13.43 1.94 -2.31
C GLN A 79 -13.23 2.87 -3.51
N LEU A 80 -13.72 4.12 -3.40
CA LEU A 80 -13.48 5.20 -4.35
C LEU A 80 -12.98 6.42 -3.57
N ALA A 81 -11.71 6.76 -3.73
CA ALA A 81 -11.06 7.84 -2.98
C ALA A 81 -9.86 8.44 -3.74
N PRO A 82 -9.32 9.60 -3.32
CA PRO A 82 -8.01 10.06 -3.73
C PRO A 82 -6.91 9.02 -3.43
N PRO A 83 -5.81 9.00 -4.22
CA PRO A 83 -4.73 8.01 -4.08
C PRO A 83 -4.14 7.90 -2.67
N ASP A 84 -3.89 9.02 -2.01
CA ASP A 84 -3.37 9.08 -0.65
C ASP A 84 -4.31 8.42 0.37
N GLN A 85 -5.61 8.66 0.25
CA GLN A 85 -6.59 8.03 1.13
C GLN A 85 -6.70 6.51 0.91
N LEU A 86 -6.63 6.05 -0.35
CA LEU A 86 -6.60 4.61 -0.65
C LEU A 86 -5.41 3.91 -0.01
N TYR A 87 -4.25 4.55 -0.05
CA TYR A 87 -3.01 3.99 0.48
C TYR A 87 -2.96 4.05 2.02
N GLU A 88 -3.26 5.22 2.60
CA GLU A 88 -3.09 5.48 4.03
C GLU A 88 -4.30 5.04 4.88
N THR A 89 -5.50 5.08 4.30
CA THR A 89 -6.75 4.79 5.01
C THR A 89 -7.68 3.84 4.22
N PRO A 90 -7.19 2.62 3.90
CA PRO A 90 -8.01 1.62 3.24
C PRO A 90 -9.24 1.28 4.09
N GLN A 91 -10.40 1.12 3.44
CA GLN A 91 -11.67 0.88 4.12
C GLN A 91 -11.90 -0.60 4.46
N ASN A 92 -11.18 -1.51 3.84
CA ASN A 92 -11.26 -2.95 4.11
C ASN A 92 -9.92 -3.65 3.83
N SER A 93 -9.81 -4.91 4.24
CA SER A 93 -8.59 -5.72 4.10
C SER A 93 -8.23 -5.98 2.63
N PHE A 94 -9.22 -6.10 1.75
CA PHE A 94 -9.00 -6.28 0.32
C PHE A 94 -8.26 -5.05 -0.28
N VAL A 95 -8.75 -3.84 -0.03
CA VAL A 95 -8.12 -2.61 -0.53
C VAL A 95 -6.72 -2.44 0.04
N ALA A 96 -6.53 -2.72 1.34
CA ALA A 96 -5.23 -2.65 1.98
C ALA A 96 -4.18 -3.57 1.33
N GLN A 97 -4.59 -4.79 0.95
CA GLN A 97 -3.73 -5.78 0.30
C GLN A 97 -3.56 -5.51 -1.19
N PHE A 98 -4.60 -5.01 -1.85
CA PHE A 98 -4.57 -4.73 -3.29
C PHE A 98 -3.71 -3.51 -3.62
N ILE A 99 -3.73 -2.45 -2.81
CA ILE A 99 -2.99 -1.21 -3.05
C ILE A 99 -1.62 -1.25 -2.36
N GLY A 100 -0.56 -1.48 -3.14
CA GLY A 100 0.82 -1.54 -2.65
C GLY A 100 1.15 -2.79 -1.84
N GLU A 101 2.39 -2.90 -1.39
CA GLU A 101 2.77 -3.96 -0.45
C GLU A 101 2.20 -3.69 0.94
N ASN A 102 1.74 -4.75 1.61
CA ASN A 102 1.09 -4.67 2.90
C ASN A 102 1.42 -5.87 3.76
N ASN A 103 1.72 -5.63 5.05
CA ASN A 103 1.84 -6.68 6.05
C ASN A 103 0.49 -6.93 6.72
N THR A 104 0.20 -8.18 6.99
CA THR A 104 -1.02 -8.58 7.70
C THR A 104 -0.70 -9.44 8.91
N LEU A 105 -1.31 -9.13 10.04
CA LEU A 105 -1.28 -9.95 11.25
C LEU A 105 -2.73 -10.20 11.69
N ASN A 106 -3.08 -11.46 11.86
CA ASN A 106 -4.44 -11.84 12.25
C ASN A 106 -4.59 -11.92 13.76
N GLY A 107 -5.77 -11.54 14.24
CA GLY A 107 -6.05 -11.54 15.67
C GLY A 107 -7.54 -11.34 15.99
N VAL A 108 -7.80 -11.05 17.27
CA VAL A 108 -9.13 -10.77 17.80
C VAL A 108 -9.08 -9.48 18.61
N ILE A 109 -10.09 -8.63 18.47
CA ILE A 109 -10.22 -7.41 19.26
C ILE A 109 -10.55 -7.78 20.70
N THR A 110 -9.71 -7.34 21.64
CA THR A 110 -9.88 -7.58 23.09
C THR A 110 -10.42 -6.37 23.84
N ALA A 111 -10.16 -5.16 23.34
CA ALA A 111 -10.68 -3.92 23.90
C ALA A 111 -10.78 -2.81 22.84
N ILE A 112 -11.66 -1.83 23.08
CA ILE A 112 -11.74 -0.60 22.29
C ILE A 112 -11.47 0.56 23.26
N LYS A 113 -10.45 1.39 22.96
CA LYS A 113 -9.94 2.44 23.82
C LYS A 113 -9.84 3.76 23.05
N GLY A 114 -10.92 4.55 23.07
CA GLY A 114 -10.97 5.80 22.30
C GLY A 114 -10.91 5.56 20.79
N ASP A 115 -9.88 6.08 20.13
CA ASP A 115 -9.62 5.94 18.69
C ASP A 115 -8.74 4.75 18.32
N LEU A 116 -8.37 3.92 19.31
CA LEU A 116 -7.60 2.69 19.14
C LEU A 116 -8.38 1.47 19.62
N CYS A 117 -8.07 0.33 19.05
CA CYS A 117 -8.48 -0.98 19.57
C CYS A 117 -7.25 -1.82 19.91
N GLU A 118 -7.38 -2.60 20.97
CA GLU A 118 -6.39 -3.61 21.36
C GLU A 118 -6.71 -4.91 20.63
N VAL A 119 -5.70 -5.45 19.96
CA VAL A 119 -5.80 -6.71 19.19
C VAL A 119 -4.86 -7.74 19.80
N LYS A 120 -5.41 -8.87 20.22
CA LYS A 120 -4.63 -10.06 20.57
C LYS A 120 -4.39 -10.86 19.30
N LEU A 121 -3.13 -10.94 18.88
CA LEU A 121 -2.69 -11.70 17.71
C LEU A 121 -2.84 -13.21 17.95
N ASP A 122 -2.88 -13.99 16.87
CA ASP A 122 -3.04 -15.45 16.94
C ASP A 122 -1.88 -16.17 17.68
N ASN A 123 -0.69 -15.55 17.74
CA ASN A 123 0.44 -16.04 18.54
C ASN A 123 0.38 -15.64 20.03
N GLY A 124 -0.64 -14.85 20.44
CA GLY A 124 -0.87 -14.41 21.81
C GLY A 124 -0.30 -13.02 22.16
N GLU A 125 0.51 -12.40 21.30
CA GLU A 125 0.98 -11.02 21.49
C GLU A 125 -0.17 -10.02 21.36
N VAL A 126 -0.01 -8.84 21.96
CA VAL A 126 -1.05 -7.81 22.01
C VAL A 126 -0.50 -6.53 21.39
N ILE A 127 -1.24 -5.95 20.46
CA ILE A 127 -0.92 -4.67 19.81
C ILE A 127 -2.14 -3.76 19.79
N ASP A 128 -1.91 -2.45 19.67
CA ASP A 128 -2.98 -1.48 19.41
C ASP A 128 -2.99 -1.10 17.92
N ALA A 129 -4.19 -0.85 17.39
CA ALA A 129 -4.39 -0.45 16.00
C ALA A 129 -5.59 0.51 15.90
N LYS A 130 -5.67 1.27 14.82
CA LYS A 130 -6.88 2.04 14.50
C LYS A 130 -7.97 1.13 13.95
N PRO A 131 -9.15 1.04 14.60
CA PRO A 131 -10.28 0.31 14.04
C PRO A 131 -10.85 1.07 12.83
N VAL A 132 -11.14 0.36 11.74
CA VAL A 132 -11.73 0.96 10.52
C VAL A 132 -13.15 0.44 10.32
N ASN A 133 -13.30 -0.85 10.01
CA ASN A 133 -14.60 -1.49 9.80
C ASN A 133 -14.88 -2.61 10.81
N VAL A 134 -14.19 -2.59 11.94
CA VAL A 134 -14.38 -3.46 13.09
C VAL A 134 -14.81 -2.64 14.29
N SER A 135 -15.79 -3.12 15.05
CA SER A 135 -16.43 -2.30 16.10
C SER A 135 -16.74 -3.05 17.39
N LYS A 136 -16.48 -4.35 17.48
CA LYS A 136 -16.90 -5.18 18.63
C LYS A 136 -15.75 -5.95 19.22
N VAL A 137 -15.69 -6.00 20.54
CA VAL A 137 -14.80 -6.93 21.25
C VAL A 137 -15.20 -8.37 20.92
N GLY A 138 -14.20 -9.21 20.66
CA GLY A 138 -14.36 -10.59 20.21
C GLY A 138 -14.43 -10.75 18.68
N GLU A 139 -14.46 -9.67 17.92
CA GLU A 139 -14.44 -9.70 16.47
C GLU A 139 -13.05 -10.08 15.94
N ARG A 140 -13.00 -10.95 14.92
CA ARG A 140 -11.78 -11.26 14.18
C ARG A 140 -11.37 -10.04 13.39
N THR A 141 -10.06 -9.82 13.28
CA THR A 141 -9.51 -8.69 12.54
C THR A 141 -8.20 -9.05 11.86
N CYS A 142 -7.98 -8.42 10.72
CA CYS A 142 -6.72 -8.39 10.00
C CYS A 142 -6.05 -7.03 10.28
N VAL A 143 -4.93 -7.05 11.00
CA VAL A 143 -4.14 -5.82 11.22
C VAL A 143 -3.23 -5.59 10.04
N SER A 144 -3.42 -4.46 9.37
CA SER A 144 -2.68 -4.01 8.19
C SER A 144 -1.59 -3.02 8.59
N ILE A 145 -0.36 -3.24 8.11
CA ILE A 145 0.81 -2.39 8.40
C ILE A 145 1.64 -2.23 7.13
N ARG A 146 1.93 -0.99 6.74
CA ARG A 146 2.77 -0.73 5.57
C ARG A 146 4.24 -1.07 5.86
N PRO A 147 4.98 -1.73 4.91
CA PRO A 147 6.37 -2.12 5.10
C PRO A 147 7.33 -0.98 5.47
N GLU A 148 7.09 0.22 4.96
CA GLU A 148 7.89 1.43 5.22
C GLU A 148 7.57 2.11 6.55
N ARG A 149 6.50 1.69 7.24
CA ARG A 149 6.12 2.18 8.59
C ARG A 149 6.73 1.35 9.70
N VAL A 150 7.39 0.25 9.35
CA VAL A 150 8.04 -0.64 10.31
C VAL A 150 9.51 -0.25 10.46
N GLU A 151 9.93 0.04 11.68
CA GLU A 151 11.32 0.31 12.02
C GLU A 151 12.03 -0.96 12.51
N VAL A 152 13.31 -1.09 12.18
CA VAL A 152 14.18 -2.17 12.63
C VAL A 152 15.03 -1.69 13.79
N ASN A 153 15.13 -2.50 14.84
CA ASN A 153 15.85 -2.19 16.08
C ASN A 153 15.49 -0.81 16.64
N PRO A 154 14.22 -0.59 17.00
CA PRO A 154 13.65 0.72 17.26
C PRO A 154 14.11 1.31 18.62
N ALA A 155 15.41 1.50 18.81
CA ALA A 155 15.94 2.15 20.02
C ALA A 155 15.44 3.59 20.23
N ARG A 156 14.72 4.15 19.23
CA ARG A 156 14.24 5.52 19.19
C ARG A 156 12.73 5.65 19.00
N LEU A 157 11.97 4.55 19.07
CA LEU A 157 10.51 4.64 18.95
C LEU A 157 9.95 5.52 20.08
N GLN A 158 8.96 6.31 19.69
CA GLN A 158 8.23 7.16 20.63
C GLN A 158 7.53 6.32 21.72
N PRO A 159 7.26 6.90 22.90
CA PRO A 159 6.45 6.22 23.91
C PRO A 159 5.12 5.74 23.33
N GLY A 160 4.77 4.49 23.60
CA GLY A 160 3.54 3.85 23.10
C GLY A 160 3.69 3.07 21.79
N ALA A 161 4.89 3.03 21.20
CA ALA A 161 5.15 2.18 20.06
C ALA A 161 5.15 0.69 20.43
N HIS A 162 4.66 -0.15 19.52
CA HIS A 162 4.73 -1.60 19.65
C HIS A 162 6.06 -2.14 19.17
N THR A 163 6.55 -3.17 19.85
CA THR A 163 7.78 -3.87 19.48
C THR A 163 7.54 -5.38 19.47
N LEU A 164 7.88 -6.05 18.41
CA LEU A 164 7.83 -7.49 18.27
C LEU A 164 9.21 -8.06 17.92
N LYS A 165 9.43 -9.33 18.28
CA LYS A 165 10.58 -10.10 17.83
C LYS A 165 10.35 -10.60 16.41
N ALA A 166 11.38 -10.53 15.60
CA ALA A 166 11.37 -10.99 14.22
C ALA A 166 12.66 -11.77 13.90
N GLU A 167 12.51 -12.76 13.04
CA GLU A 167 13.65 -13.48 12.44
C GLU A 167 13.82 -13.04 10.99
N VAL A 168 15.02 -12.68 10.60
CA VAL A 168 15.35 -12.33 9.22
C VAL A 168 15.36 -13.61 8.38
N LEU A 169 14.49 -13.68 7.36
CA LEU A 169 14.44 -14.79 6.41
C LEU A 169 15.21 -14.47 5.14
N GLU A 170 15.08 -13.24 4.65
CA GLU A 170 15.71 -12.82 3.40
C GLU A 170 16.03 -11.32 3.43
N PHE A 171 17.13 -10.92 2.78
CA PHE A 171 17.55 -9.52 2.66
C PHE A 171 17.89 -9.21 1.21
N ILE A 172 17.12 -8.34 0.58
CA ILE A 172 17.20 -7.99 -0.84
C ILE A 172 17.63 -6.54 -1.00
N TYR A 173 18.70 -6.31 -1.76
CA TYR A 173 19.14 -4.99 -2.19
C TYR A 173 18.41 -4.58 -3.47
N MET A 174 17.68 -3.45 -3.42
CA MET A 174 16.90 -2.93 -4.56
C MET A 174 17.41 -1.59 -5.11
N GLY A 175 18.62 -1.17 -4.70
CA GLY A 175 19.24 0.09 -5.09
C GLY A 175 19.02 1.18 -4.04
N ASP A 176 17.93 1.87 -4.08
CA ASP A 176 17.55 2.96 -3.16
C ASP A 176 17.02 2.48 -1.80
N ILE A 177 16.50 1.25 -1.76
CA ILE A 177 15.97 0.61 -0.55
C ILE A 177 16.53 -0.80 -0.37
N PHE A 178 16.45 -1.29 0.87
CA PHE A 178 16.51 -2.69 1.21
C PHE A 178 15.11 -3.21 1.48
N ARG A 179 14.78 -4.39 0.96
CA ARG A 179 13.56 -5.14 1.24
C ARG A 179 13.94 -6.37 2.05
N THR A 180 13.47 -6.44 3.28
CA THR A 180 13.76 -7.54 4.19
C THR A 180 12.50 -8.34 4.46
N ARG A 181 12.53 -9.65 4.22
CA ARG A 181 11.45 -10.57 4.60
C ARG A 181 11.75 -11.17 5.96
N LEU A 182 10.75 -11.13 6.83
CA LEU A 182 10.85 -11.52 8.23
C LEU A 182 9.79 -12.56 8.58
N ARG A 183 10.10 -13.39 9.58
CA ARG A 183 9.09 -14.14 10.32
C ARG A 183 8.68 -13.35 11.55
N VAL A 184 7.40 -12.96 11.62
CA VAL A 184 6.82 -12.14 12.70
C VAL A 184 5.52 -12.76 13.15
N ALA A 185 5.36 -13.07 14.43
CA ALA A 185 4.12 -13.63 14.99
C ALA A 185 3.59 -14.86 14.22
N GLY A 186 4.49 -15.67 13.65
CA GLY A 186 4.14 -16.84 12.83
C GLY A 186 3.90 -16.55 11.34
N ASN A 187 3.83 -15.28 10.92
CA ASN A 187 3.77 -14.89 9.52
C ASN A 187 5.19 -14.82 8.92
N GLU A 188 5.46 -15.56 7.84
CA GLU A 188 6.76 -15.58 7.14
C GLU A 188 6.84 -14.62 5.94
N GLU A 189 5.74 -13.96 5.61
CA GLU A 189 5.67 -12.98 4.51
C GLU A 189 5.68 -11.53 4.99
N PHE A 190 6.13 -11.30 6.24
CA PHE A 190 6.22 -9.95 6.78
C PHE A 190 7.42 -9.21 6.19
N ILE A 191 7.18 -8.03 5.63
CA ILE A 191 8.17 -7.25 4.86
C ILE A 191 8.46 -5.94 5.58
N VAL A 192 9.74 -5.57 5.59
CA VAL A 192 10.19 -4.25 6.01
C VAL A 192 11.00 -3.61 4.88
N LYS A 193 10.72 -2.34 4.62
CA LYS A 193 11.46 -1.52 3.67
C LYS A 193 12.28 -0.48 4.41
N THR A 194 13.59 -0.52 4.26
CA THR A 194 14.50 0.48 4.83
C THR A 194 15.27 1.20 3.73
N ARG A 195 15.58 2.48 3.92
CA ARG A 195 16.39 3.22 2.96
C ARG A 195 17.79 2.66 2.90
N ASN A 196 18.41 2.67 1.71
CA ASN A 196 19.82 2.41 1.54
C ASN A 196 20.61 3.64 2.00
N ALA A 197 20.99 3.68 3.29
CA ALA A 197 21.81 4.72 3.88
C ALA A 197 23.23 4.19 4.19
N PRO A 198 24.26 5.06 4.22
CA PRO A 198 25.65 4.62 4.44
C PRO A 198 25.90 3.88 5.76
N ASP A 199 25.08 4.15 6.78
CA ASP A 199 25.13 3.56 8.12
C ASP A 199 24.20 2.34 8.27
N GLN A 200 23.47 1.97 7.22
CA GLN A 200 22.53 0.85 7.24
C GLN A 200 23.27 -0.49 7.29
N VAL A 201 23.05 -1.23 8.36
CA VAL A 201 23.61 -2.57 8.53
C VAL A 201 22.84 -3.58 7.68
N ARG A 202 23.55 -4.35 6.88
CA ARG A 202 22.97 -5.48 6.14
C ARG A 202 22.59 -6.59 7.13
N MET A 203 21.34 -7.02 7.03
CA MET A 203 20.83 -8.08 7.89
C MET A 203 21.17 -9.46 7.29
N THR A 204 21.55 -10.39 8.15
CA THR A 204 21.87 -11.77 7.74
C THR A 204 20.68 -12.68 8.04
N PRO A 205 20.25 -13.55 7.11
CA PRO A 205 19.23 -14.55 7.37
C PRO A 205 19.54 -15.38 8.63
N GLY A 206 18.50 -15.67 9.43
CA GLY A 206 18.59 -16.33 10.73
C GLY A 206 18.85 -15.38 11.91
N THR A 207 19.13 -14.10 11.66
CA THR A 207 19.33 -13.11 12.74
C THR A 207 18.01 -12.76 13.40
N GLN A 208 18.00 -12.72 14.74
CA GLN A 208 16.86 -12.19 15.51
C GLN A 208 17.02 -10.68 15.68
N ILE A 209 15.95 -9.95 15.40
CA ILE A 209 15.90 -8.50 15.50
C ILE A 209 14.62 -8.06 16.22
N ASP A 210 14.62 -6.84 16.70
CA ASP A 210 13.40 -6.16 17.13
C ASP A 210 12.85 -5.32 15.97
N ILE A 211 11.54 -5.38 15.77
CA ILE A 211 10.83 -4.47 14.86
C ILE A 211 9.79 -3.70 15.64
N GLY A 212 9.44 -2.52 15.16
CA GLY A 212 8.42 -1.73 15.83
C GLY A 212 7.73 -0.73 14.93
N TRP A 213 6.58 -0.24 15.39
CA TRP A 213 5.75 0.76 14.70
C TRP A 213 4.84 1.50 15.70
N LEU A 214 4.25 2.59 15.24
CA LEU A 214 3.28 3.33 16.03
C LEU A 214 1.87 2.75 15.85
N PRO A 215 1.00 2.74 16.87
CA PRO A 215 -0.39 2.27 16.78
C PRO A 215 -1.19 2.95 15.67
N GLN A 216 -0.91 4.23 15.39
CA GLN A 216 -1.55 4.99 14.32
C GLN A 216 -1.17 4.54 12.91
N ASP A 217 -0.08 3.78 12.76
CA ASP A 217 0.37 3.23 11.47
C ASP A 217 -0.28 1.88 11.15
N CYS A 218 -1.04 1.34 12.09
CA CYS A 218 -1.78 0.09 11.95
C CYS A 218 -3.27 0.33 11.73
N ARG A 219 -3.89 -0.50 10.92
CA ARG A 219 -5.36 -0.53 10.70
C ARG A 219 -5.90 -1.90 11.07
N ALA A 220 -6.88 -1.95 11.98
CA ALA A 220 -7.66 -3.15 12.25
C ALA A 220 -8.84 -3.16 11.28
N LEU A 221 -8.79 -4.09 10.34
CA LEU A 221 -9.72 -4.26 9.23
C LEU A 221 -10.52 -5.56 9.39
N ASP A 222 -11.55 -5.74 8.56
CA ASP A 222 -12.27 -7.00 8.40
C ASP A 222 -11.29 -8.17 8.11
N ALA A 223 -11.61 -9.38 8.59
CA ALA A 223 -10.79 -10.59 8.43
C ALA A 223 -11.30 -11.49 7.31
#